data_378116b39418eaa8992c63f7531ef887
#
_entry.id   378116b39418eaa8992c63f7531ef887
#
_cell.length_a   1.000
_cell.length_b   1.000
_cell.length_c   1.000
_cell.angle_alpha   90.00
_cell.angle_beta   90.00
_cell.angle_gamma   90.00
#
_symmetry.space_group_name_H-M   'P 1'
#
loop_
_entity.id
_entity.type
_entity.pdbx_description
1 polymer ?
#
loop_
_entity_poly.entity_id
_entity_poly.type
_entity_poly.pdbx_seq_one_letter_code
_entity_poly.pdbx_strand_id
1 'polypeptide(L)' 'MNRSEIREQAFKLIYSLEIQNIENLEEQIELYIESNNITDKNAIEYIKDSVLGIKKNEKDIMQ' A
#
# COMPACT_ATOMS: atom_id res chain seq x y z
N MET A 1 -12.65 5.04 -8.88
CA MET A 1 -11.28 4.86 -9.39
C MET A 1 -11.22 3.66 -10.32
N ASN A 2 -10.50 3.77 -11.42
CA ASN A 2 -10.33 2.62 -12.29
C ASN A 2 -9.12 1.77 -11.82
N ARG A 3 -8.95 0.60 -12.44
CA ARG A 3 -7.89 -0.33 -12.04
C ARG A 3 -6.50 0.26 -12.15
N SER A 4 -6.27 1.00 -13.24
CA SER A 4 -4.95 1.60 -13.46
C SER A 4 -4.61 2.61 -12.39
N GLU A 5 -5.58 3.41 -11.97
CA GLU A 5 -5.37 4.39 -10.92
C GLU A 5 -5.09 3.73 -9.57
N ILE A 6 -5.82 2.67 -9.26
CA ILE A 6 -5.62 1.94 -8.01
C ILE A 6 -4.22 1.34 -7.95
N ARG A 7 -3.80 0.72 -9.03
CA ARG A 7 -2.47 0.12 -9.11
C ARG A 7 -1.38 1.17 -8.98
N GLU A 8 -1.57 2.31 -9.62
CA GLU A 8 -0.63 3.40 -9.55
C GLU A 8 -0.50 3.94 -8.14
N GLN A 9 -1.63 4.10 -7.46
CA GLN A 9 -1.62 4.58 -6.08
C GLN A 9 -0.91 3.60 -5.15
N ALA A 10 -1.19 2.32 -5.30
CA ALA A 10 -0.53 1.30 -4.50
C ALA A 10 0.98 1.30 -4.72
N PHE A 11 1.38 1.40 -5.97
CA PHE A 11 2.80 1.41 -6.33
C PHE A 11 3.51 2.63 -5.73
N LYS A 12 2.90 3.79 -5.84
CA LYS A 12 3.47 5.02 -5.29
C LYS A 12 3.66 4.92 -3.79
N LEU A 13 2.67 4.35 -3.11
CA LEU A 13 2.75 4.19 -1.67
C LEU A 13 3.85 3.22 -1.26
N ILE A 14 3.93 2.09 -1.93
CA ILE A 14 4.98 1.10 -1.67
C ILE A 14 6.36 1.73 -1.84
N TYR A 15 6.55 2.43 -2.93
CA TYR A 15 7.82 3.07 -3.25
C TYR A 15 8.20 4.10 -2.18
N SER A 16 7.23 4.89 -1.77
CA SER A 16 7.44 5.91 -0.75
C SER A 16 7.81 5.29 0.59
N LEU A 17 7.15 4.21 0.95
CA LEU A 17 7.42 3.54 2.22
C LEU A 17 8.81 2.89 2.24
N GLU A 18 9.23 2.35 1.12
CA GLU A 18 10.56 1.76 1.01
C GLU A 18 11.66 2.81 1.17
N ILE A 19 11.50 3.96 0.52
CA ILE A 19 12.48 5.03 0.61
C ILE A 19 12.58 5.55 2.04
N GLN A 20 11.46 5.72 2.71
CA GLN A 20 11.42 6.26 4.05
C GLN A 20 11.71 5.22 5.13
N ASN A 21 11.77 3.97 4.75
CA ASN A 21 12.03 2.87 5.68
C ASN A 21 11.07 2.87 6.86
N ILE A 22 9.79 3.00 6.56
CA ILE A 22 8.74 3.07 7.57
C ILE A 22 8.32 1.67 7.99
N GLU A 23 8.21 1.45 9.29
CA GLU A 23 7.84 0.14 9.83
C GLU A 23 6.33 -0.02 10.04
N ASN A 24 5.63 1.05 10.39
CA ASN A 24 4.20 1.00 10.65
C ASN A 24 3.40 1.13 9.37
N LEU A 25 3.38 0.05 8.58
CA LEU A 25 2.74 0.05 7.28
C LEU A 25 1.24 0.29 7.35
N GLU A 26 0.56 -0.37 8.29
CA GLU A 26 -0.88 -0.23 8.42
C GLU A 26 -1.29 1.22 8.70
N GLU A 27 -0.59 1.86 9.61
CA GLU A 27 -0.87 3.24 9.93
C GLU A 27 -0.64 4.16 8.74
N GLN A 28 0.45 3.93 8.01
CA GLN A 28 0.75 4.74 6.83
C GLN A 28 -0.27 4.53 5.72
N ILE A 29 -0.74 3.31 5.55
CA ILE A 29 -1.78 3.01 4.57
C ILE A 29 -3.05 3.79 4.91
N GLU A 30 -3.45 3.77 6.16
CA GLU A 30 -4.65 4.49 6.61
C GLU A 30 -4.51 5.99 6.39
N LEU A 31 -3.37 6.55 6.74
CA LEU A 31 -3.10 7.96 6.53
C LEU A 31 -3.14 8.34 5.06
N TYR A 32 -2.57 7.49 4.22
CA TYR A 32 -2.57 7.71 2.78
C TYR A 32 -3.99 7.72 2.22
N ILE A 33 -4.78 6.73 2.62
CA ILE A 33 -6.17 6.61 2.19
C ILE A 33 -6.98 7.85 2.59
N GLU A 34 -6.82 8.27 3.82
CA GLU A 34 -7.51 9.43 4.34
C GLU A 34 -7.07 10.71 3.65
N SER A 35 -5.78 10.87 3.47
CA SER A 35 -5.20 12.05 2.85
C SER A 35 -5.63 12.23 1.39
N ASN A 36 -5.86 11.13 0.69
CA ASN A 36 -6.27 11.15 -0.71
C ASN A 36 -7.77 10.98 -0.89
N ASN A 37 -8.52 10.96 0.20
CA ASN A 37 -9.97 10.80 0.17
C ASN A 37 -10.42 9.56 -0.59
N ILE A 38 -9.72 8.47 -0.40
CA ILE A 38 -10.07 7.20 -1.04
C ILE A 38 -11.20 6.57 -0.26
N THR A 39 -12.38 6.49 -0.86
CA THR A 39 -13.57 5.94 -0.21
C THR A 39 -13.98 4.59 -0.78
N ASP A 40 -13.38 4.17 -1.88
CA ASP A 40 -13.69 2.90 -2.53
C ASP A 40 -13.09 1.75 -1.74
N LYS A 41 -13.96 0.89 -1.22
CA LYS A 41 -13.53 -0.26 -0.43
C LYS A 41 -12.61 -1.19 -1.20
N ASN A 42 -12.89 -1.40 -2.48
CA ASN A 42 -12.06 -2.26 -3.32
C ASN A 42 -10.66 -1.68 -3.48
N ALA A 43 -10.58 -0.37 -3.64
CA ALA A 43 -9.30 0.31 -3.74
C ALA A 43 -8.51 0.20 -2.44
N ILE A 44 -9.18 0.39 -1.32
CA ILE A 44 -8.55 0.29 -0.01
C ILE A 44 -7.99 -1.10 0.23
N GLU A 45 -8.80 -2.12 -0.07
CA GLU A 45 -8.37 -3.51 0.08
C GLU A 45 -7.18 -3.84 -0.81
N TYR A 46 -7.24 -3.37 -2.06
CA TYR A 46 -6.15 -3.61 -3.00
C TYR A 46 -4.85 -2.98 -2.52
N ILE A 47 -4.91 -1.74 -2.06
CA ILE A 47 -3.73 -1.04 -1.59
C ILE A 47 -3.14 -1.74 -0.36
N LYS A 48 -3.98 -2.08 0.59
CA LYS A 48 -3.54 -2.79 1.79
C LYS A 48 -2.90 -4.13 1.45
N ASP A 49 -3.57 -4.89 0.61
CA ASP A 49 -3.10 -6.21 0.21
C ASP A 49 -1.77 -6.13 -0.52
N SER A 50 -1.63 -5.17 -1.41
CA SER A 50 -0.41 -4.99 -2.18
C SER A 50 0.77 -4.63 -1.28
N VAL A 51 0.57 -3.68 -0.39
CA VAL A 51 1.65 -3.21 0.49
C VAL A 51 2.04 -4.29 1.48
N LEU A 52 1.08 -4.88 2.16
CA LEU A 52 1.34 -5.90 3.17
C LEU A 52 1.81 -7.21 2.53
N GLY A 53 1.31 -7.53 1.34
CA GLY A 53 1.70 -8.72 0.62
C GLY A 53 3.17 -8.70 0.21
N ILE A 54 3.66 -7.56 -0.23
CA ILE A 54 5.05 -7.43 -0.62
C ILE A 54 5.98 -7.65 0.57
N LYS A 55 5.61 -7.09 1.71
CA LYS A 55 6.39 -7.27 2.93
C LYS A 55 6.42 -8.75 3.34
N LYS A 56 5.30 -9.41 3.21
CA LYS A 56 5.18 -10.83 3.50
C LYS A 56 6.05 -11.66 2.58
N ASN A 57 6.03 -11.36 1.30
CA ASN A 57 6.82 -12.07 0.32
C ASN A 57 8.31 -11.90 0.56
N GLU A 58 8.71 -10.72 0.99
CA GLU A 58 10.10 -10.46 1.33
C GLU A 58 10.58 -11.40 2.45
N LYS A 59 9.74 -11.58 3.44
CA LYS A 59 10.06 -12.48 4.55
C LYS A 59 10.19 -13.92 4.08
N ASP A 60 9.30 -14.34 3.22
CA ASP A 60 9.32 -15.70 2.68
C ASP A 60 10.58 -15.96 1.86
N ILE A 61 11.00 -15.01 1.09
CA ILE A 61 12.19 -15.13 0.26
C ILE A 61 13.45 -15.27 1.11
N MET A 62 13.49 -14.61 2.23
CA MET A 62 14.65 -14.63 3.10
C MET A 62 14.79 -15.93 3.90
N GLN A 63 13.78 -16.73 3.88
CA GLN A 63 13.85 -18.04 4.50
C GLN A 63 14.50 -19.05 3.57
#